data_ce920344f56faba1af78b5497df83ef9
#
_entry.id   ce920344f56faba1af78b5497df83ef9
#
_cell.length_a   1.000
_cell.length_b   1.000
_cell.length_c   1.000
_cell.angle_alpha   90.00
_cell.angle_beta   90.00
_cell.angle_gamma   90.00
#
_symmetry.space_group_name_H-M   'P 1'
#
loop_
_entity.id
_entity.type
_entity.pdbx_description
1 polymer ?
#
loop_
_entity_poly.entity_id
_entity_poly.type
_entity_poly.pdbx_seq_one_letter_code
_entity_poly.pdbx_strand_id
1 'polypeptide(L)'
;MDSVRVPADHLIGGDHQGWQVSNTSLEQEHGGRGRAAPRDEAVGNLVSWVKETKNNGGKVGDDPVIQQSVMDNVLEAHVQSVLAQRTYWMYQSRMAINYEGNLSNVHGRESTIRTAARIRDVMGMYSLVDGDEPGVPHGGQQEVNQRSRAGQNHAGGSTNIAKVVLARRIGISRTQERAAPTPSTATSHGA
;
A
#
# COMPACT_ATOMS: atom_id res chain seq x y z
N MET A 1 12.84 26.46 8.71
CA MET A 1 13.71 26.51 9.91
C MET A 1 14.94 27.28 9.51
N ASP A 2 15.30 28.28 10.26
CA ASP A 2 16.44 29.15 9.94
C ASP A 2 17.35 29.21 11.16
N SER A 3 18.65 28.95 10.93
CA SER A 3 19.74 29.03 11.94
C SER A 3 19.51 28.25 13.26
N VAL A 4 18.77 27.13 13.18
CA VAL A 4 18.53 26.26 14.34
C VAL A 4 19.81 25.48 14.65
N ARG A 5 20.31 25.60 15.89
CA ARG A 5 21.45 24.81 16.37
C ARG A 5 20.97 23.50 16.97
N VAL A 6 21.55 22.40 16.49
CA VAL A 6 21.26 21.03 16.97
C VAL A 6 22.59 20.44 17.48
N PRO A 7 22.61 19.74 18.63
CA PRO A 7 23.80 19.03 19.11
C PRO A 7 24.30 18.01 18.05
N ALA A 8 25.63 17.89 17.95
CA ALA A 8 26.24 17.03 16.92
C ALA A 8 25.92 15.52 17.12
N ASP A 9 25.68 15.11 18.36
CA ASP A 9 25.29 13.75 18.74
C ASP A 9 23.83 13.38 18.35
N HIS A 10 23.04 14.38 17.92
CA HIS A 10 21.71 14.15 17.34
C HIS A 10 21.77 13.81 15.84
N LEU A 11 22.96 13.78 15.23
CA LEU A 11 23.12 13.37 13.84
C LEU A 11 22.89 11.87 13.70
N ILE A 12 21.87 11.48 12.90
CA ILE A 12 21.61 10.07 12.60
C ILE A 12 22.46 9.66 11.39
N GLY A 13 23.26 8.63 11.55
CA GLY A 13 24.25 8.19 10.57
C GLY A 13 25.56 8.96 10.72
N GLY A 14 26.40 8.94 9.70
CA GLY A 14 27.66 9.67 9.64
C GLY A 14 27.53 10.98 8.87
N ASP A 15 28.60 11.76 8.86
CA ASP A 15 28.68 12.96 8.08
C ASP A 15 28.51 12.65 6.58
N HIS A 16 27.71 13.44 5.89
CA HIS A 16 27.31 13.23 4.48
C HIS A 16 26.52 11.96 4.16
N GLN A 17 25.98 11.23 5.18
CA GLN A 17 25.22 9.98 4.99
C GLN A 17 23.69 10.17 4.98
N GLY A 18 23.19 11.39 4.96
CA GLY A 18 21.75 11.68 5.03
C GLY A 18 20.91 10.98 3.95
N TRP A 19 21.46 10.80 2.74
CA TRP A 19 20.77 10.08 1.67
C TRP A 19 20.56 8.60 1.99
N GLN A 20 21.55 7.90 2.55
CA GLN A 20 21.43 6.50 2.95
C GLN A 20 20.44 6.33 4.09
N VAL A 21 20.50 7.21 5.11
CA VAL A 21 19.57 7.20 6.24
C VAL A 21 18.14 7.40 5.74
N SER A 22 17.90 8.39 4.89
CA SER A 22 16.57 8.66 4.31
C SER A 22 16.07 7.49 3.47
N ASN A 23 16.90 6.90 2.62
CA ASN A 23 16.50 5.76 1.80
C ASN A 23 16.12 4.54 2.65
N THR A 24 16.86 4.24 3.70
CA THR A 24 16.53 3.14 4.61
C THR A 24 15.17 3.33 5.26
N SER A 25 14.87 4.57 5.70
CA SER A 25 13.56 4.91 6.26
C SER A 25 12.44 4.76 5.23
N LEU A 26 12.64 5.30 4.02
CA LEU A 26 11.67 5.23 2.93
C LEU A 26 11.41 3.80 2.46
N GLU A 27 12.42 2.95 2.39
CA GLU A 27 12.26 1.54 2.02
C GLU A 27 11.36 0.79 3.02
N GLN A 28 11.51 1.07 4.31
CA GLN A 28 10.66 0.48 5.34
C GLN A 28 9.22 1.02 5.29
N GLU A 29 9.06 2.31 5.05
CA GLU A 29 7.75 2.95 4.89
C GLU A 29 7.00 2.42 3.66
N HIS A 30 7.72 2.21 2.55
CA HIS A 30 7.14 1.76 1.27
C HIS A 30 6.89 0.25 1.20
N GLY A 31 6.67 -0.42 2.30
CA GLY A 31 6.26 -1.82 2.35
C GLY A 31 7.38 -2.81 2.68
N GLY A 32 8.61 -2.33 3.00
CA GLY A 32 9.75 -3.18 3.34
C GLY A 32 9.55 -4.07 4.59
N ARG A 33 8.55 -3.75 5.43
CA ARG A 33 8.23 -4.58 6.61
C ARG A 33 7.14 -5.61 6.36
N GLY A 34 6.28 -5.39 5.36
CA GLY A 34 5.11 -6.22 5.14
C GLY A 34 4.13 -6.23 6.32
N ARG A 35 3.26 -7.25 6.37
CA ARG A 35 2.28 -7.46 7.46
C ARG A 35 2.06 -8.95 7.70
N ALA A 36 1.99 -9.37 8.96
CA ALA A 36 1.80 -10.78 9.33
C ALA A 36 0.41 -11.32 8.92
N ALA A 37 -0.64 -10.53 9.12
CA ALA A 37 -2.03 -10.92 8.86
C ALA A 37 -2.83 -9.74 8.28
N PRO A 38 -2.52 -9.32 7.06
CA PRO A 38 -3.27 -8.23 6.42
C PRO A 38 -4.69 -8.70 6.10
N ARG A 39 -5.67 -7.84 6.44
CA ARG A 39 -7.08 -8.03 6.10
C ARG A 39 -7.57 -6.82 5.33
N ASP A 40 -8.41 -7.05 4.34
CA ASP A 40 -9.14 -5.99 3.65
C ASP A 40 -10.57 -5.94 4.18
N GLU A 41 -10.81 -5.02 5.11
CA GLU A 41 -12.12 -4.83 5.74
C GLU A 41 -13.18 -4.39 4.73
N ALA A 42 -12.81 -3.62 3.72
CA ALA A 42 -13.75 -3.16 2.70
C ALA A 42 -14.29 -4.33 1.88
N VAL A 43 -13.43 -5.29 1.54
CA VAL A 43 -13.84 -6.53 0.85
C VAL A 43 -14.67 -7.41 1.77
N GLY A 44 -14.29 -7.54 3.04
CA GLY A 44 -15.06 -8.28 4.05
C GLY A 44 -16.48 -7.73 4.20
N ASN A 45 -16.62 -6.41 4.31
CA ASN A 45 -17.90 -5.72 4.41
C ASN A 45 -18.74 -5.90 3.15
N LEU A 46 -18.12 -5.85 1.95
CA LEU A 46 -18.84 -6.14 0.70
C LEU A 46 -19.41 -7.55 0.68
N VAL A 47 -18.61 -8.56 1.06
CA VAL A 47 -19.04 -9.97 1.10
C VAL A 47 -20.22 -10.15 2.05
N SER A 48 -20.17 -9.54 3.24
CA SER A 48 -21.29 -9.59 4.19
C SER A 48 -22.53 -8.93 3.62
N TRP A 49 -22.37 -7.73 3.06
CA TRP A 49 -23.49 -6.96 2.50
C TRP A 49 -24.22 -7.70 1.37
N VAL A 50 -23.52 -8.30 0.40
CA VAL A 50 -24.16 -9.04 -0.71
C VAL A 50 -24.86 -10.32 -0.24
N LYS A 51 -24.38 -10.94 0.85
CA LYS A 51 -25.02 -12.13 1.43
C LYS A 51 -26.30 -11.82 2.23
N GLU A 52 -26.42 -10.63 2.77
CA GLU A 52 -27.50 -10.24 3.69
C GLU A 52 -28.55 -9.38 3.00
N THR A 53 -28.15 -8.55 2.03
CA THR A 53 -29.04 -7.60 1.37
C THR A 53 -30.01 -8.30 0.43
N LYS A 54 -31.30 -8.03 0.62
CA LYS A 54 -32.38 -8.53 -0.24
C LYS A 54 -32.56 -7.64 -1.47
N ASN A 55 -32.81 -8.25 -2.62
CA ASN A 55 -33.14 -7.56 -3.87
C ASN A 55 -34.18 -8.39 -4.64
N ASN A 56 -35.35 -7.82 -4.93
CA ASN A 56 -36.40 -8.40 -5.77
C ASN A 56 -36.78 -9.86 -5.45
N GLY A 57 -36.88 -10.21 -4.16
CA GLY A 57 -37.27 -11.53 -3.69
C GLY A 57 -36.14 -12.55 -3.51
N GLY A 58 -34.91 -12.20 -3.88
CA GLY A 58 -33.68 -12.92 -3.61
C GLY A 58 -32.69 -12.10 -2.81
N LYS A 59 -31.41 -12.48 -2.87
CA LYS A 59 -30.29 -11.70 -2.33
C LYS A 59 -29.49 -11.04 -3.44
N VAL A 60 -28.83 -9.93 -3.14
CA VAL A 60 -27.90 -9.29 -4.09
C VAL A 60 -26.83 -10.28 -4.55
N GLY A 61 -26.34 -11.11 -3.65
CA GLY A 61 -25.34 -12.13 -3.93
C GLY A 61 -25.81 -13.34 -4.74
N ASP A 62 -27.11 -13.43 -5.10
CA ASP A 62 -27.60 -14.49 -5.97
C ASP A 62 -27.36 -14.20 -7.47
N ASP A 63 -27.04 -12.93 -7.80
CA ASP A 63 -26.70 -12.51 -9.17
C ASP A 63 -25.28 -12.97 -9.54
N PRO A 64 -25.09 -13.78 -10.60
CA PRO A 64 -23.78 -14.29 -10.99
C PRO A 64 -22.80 -13.19 -11.44
N VAL A 65 -23.27 -12.05 -11.95
CA VAL A 65 -22.40 -10.90 -12.32
C VAL A 65 -21.84 -10.25 -11.06
N ILE A 66 -22.69 -10.09 -10.04
CA ILE A 66 -22.26 -9.57 -8.74
C ILE A 66 -21.30 -10.56 -8.07
N GLN A 67 -21.59 -11.86 -8.11
CA GLN A 67 -20.67 -12.89 -7.58
C GLN A 67 -19.29 -12.79 -8.22
N GLN A 68 -19.20 -12.63 -9.53
CA GLN A 68 -17.92 -12.46 -10.23
C GLN A 68 -17.17 -11.22 -9.74
N SER A 69 -17.83 -10.08 -9.65
CA SER A 69 -17.22 -8.82 -9.18
C SER A 69 -16.73 -8.92 -7.74
N VAL A 70 -17.48 -9.60 -6.88
CA VAL A 70 -17.08 -9.84 -5.48
C VAL A 70 -15.87 -10.78 -5.44
N MET A 71 -15.86 -11.85 -6.24
CA MET A 71 -14.73 -12.79 -6.29
C MET A 71 -13.46 -12.13 -6.81
N ASP A 72 -13.54 -11.23 -7.79
CA ASP A 72 -12.39 -10.44 -8.25
C ASP A 72 -11.79 -9.59 -7.11
N ASN A 73 -12.63 -8.98 -6.27
CA ASN A 73 -12.15 -8.24 -5.10
C ASN A 73 -11.50 -9.16 -4.05
N VAL A 74 -12.11 -10.31 -3.77
CA VAL A 74 -11.55 -11.32 -2.86
C VAL A 74 -10.20 -11.81 -3.35
N LEU A 75 -10.09 -12.09 -4.65
CA LEU A 75 -8.84 -12.55 -5.27
C LEU A 75 -7.73 -11.49 -5.16
N GLU A 76 -8.01 -10.22 -5.49
CA GLU A 76 -7.02 -9.14 -5.37
C GLU A 76 -6.59 -8.92 -3.92
N ALA A 77 -7.52 -8.95 -2.98
CA ALA A 77 -7.21 -8.87 -1.55
C ALA A 77 -6.35 -10.04 -1.07
N HIS A 78 -6.60 -11.24 -1.59
CA HIS A 78 -5.80 -12.41 -1.28
C HIS A 78 -4.37 -12.30 -1.83
N VAL A 79 -4.21 -11.89 -3.08
CA VAL A 79 -2.89 -11.63 -3.68
C VAL A 79 -2.12 -10.59 -2.86
N GLN A 80 -2.77 -9.48 -2.49
CA GLN A 80 -2.16 -8.46 -1.64
C GLN A 80 -1.73 -9.02 -0.29
N SER A 81 -2.56 -9.85 0.32
CA SER A 81 -2.25 -10.52 1.59
C SER A 81 -0.99 -11.38 1.49
N VAL A 82 -0.90 -12.21 0.45
CA VAL A 82 0.26 -13.10 0.22
C VAL A 82 1.55 -12.29 -0.01
N LEU A 83 1.48 -11.22 -0.82
CA LEU A 83 2.63 -10.33 -1.05
C LEU A 83 3.11 -9.66 0.24
N ALA A 84 2.19 -9.16 1.06
CA ALA A 84 2.51 -8.52 2.32
C ALA A 84 3.07 -9.52 3.34
N GLN A 85 2.52 -10.74 3.42
CA GLN A 85 3.02 -11.81 4.28
C GLN A 85 4.42 -12.28 3.87
N ARG A 86 4.67 -12.44 2.55
CA ARG A 86 6.01 -12.77 2.03
C ARG A 86 7.03 -11.73 2.46
N THR A 87 6.74 -10.44 2.28
CA THR A 87 7.64 -9.36 2.66
C THR A 87 7.86 -9.35 4.18
N TYR A 88 6.80 -9.59 4.97
CA TYR A 88 6.90 -9.71 6.43
C TYR A 88 7.80 -10.87 6.85
N TRP A 89 7.63 -12.05 6.26
CA TRP A 89 8.47 -13.20 6.53
C TRP A 89 9.94 -12.93 6.19
N MET A 90 10.24 -12.32 5.04
CA MET A 90 11.59 -11.93 4.65
C MET A 90 12.21 -10.96 5.67
N TYR A 91 11.43 -9.95 6.10
CA TYR A 91 11.86 -8.98 7.10
C TYR A 91 12.20 -9.66 8.44
N GLN A 92 11.32 -10.53 8.95
CA GLN A 92 11.54 -11.26 10.20
C GLN A 92 12.74 -12.23 10.12
N SER A 93 12.96 -12.83 8.96
CA SER A 93 14.08 -13.73 8.68
C SER A 93 15.39 -12.98 8.37
N ARG A 94 15.40 -11.65 8.47
CA ARG A 94 16.57 -10.81 8.14
C ARG A 94 17.12 -11.05 6.73
N MET A 95 16.28 -11.44 5.80
CA MET A 95 16.62 -11.59 4.40
C MET A 95 16.72 -10.22 3.72
N ALA A 96 17.57 -10.13 2.69
CA ALA A 96 17.61 -8.93 1.87
C ALA A 96 16.29 -8.75 1.10
N ILE A 97 15.63 -7.62 1.30
CA ILE A 97 14.41 -7.21 0.56
C ILE A 97 14.87 -6.29 -0.57
N ASN A 98 14.59 -6.67 -1.80
CA ASN A 98 14.97 -5.89 -2.98
C ASN A 98 13.76 -5.24 -3.64
N TYR A 99 12.98 -6.01 -4.40
CA TYR A 99 11.81 -5.52 -5.14
C TYR A 99 10.48 -5.87 -4.44
N GLU A 100 10.49 -6.76 -3.50
CA GLU A 100 9.29 -7.37 -2.90
C GLU A 100 8.40 -6.33 -2.21
N GLY A 101 9.01 -5.41 -1.45
CA GLY A 101 8.28 -4.32 -0.81
C GLY A 101 7.61 -3.39 -1.83
N ASN A 102 8.35 -3.02 -2.89
CA ASN A 102 7.79 -2.19 -3.97
C ASN A 102 6.71 -2.92 -4.77
N LEU A 103 6.86 -4.22 -5.03
CA LEU A 103 5.85 -5.02 -5.70
C LEU A 103 4.54 -5.03 -4.89
N SER A 104 4.63 -5.32 -3.59
CA SER A 104 3.48 -5.28 -2.69
C SER A 104 2.82 -3.90 -2.63
N ASN A 105 3.63 -2.83 -2.60
CA ASN A 105 3.13 -1.46 -2.58
C ASN A 105 2.40 -1.08 -3.88
N VAL A 106 3.00 -1.33 -5.05
CA VAL A 106 2.38 -1.04 -6.35
C VAL A 106 1.08 -1.81 -6.51
N HIS A 107 1.08 -3.12 -6.22
CA HIS A 107 -0.13 -3.94 -6.29
C HIS A 107 -1.21 -3.40 -5.35
N GLY A 108 -0.87 -3.13 -4.08
CA GLY A 108 -1.83 -2.64 -3.09
C GLY A 108 -2.49 -1.31 -3.47
N ARG A 109 -1.73 -0.39 -4.03
CA ARG A 109 -2.26 0.91 -4.47
C ARG A 109 -3.22 0.76 -5.66
N GLU A 110 -2.86 -0.03 -6.65
CA GLU A 110 -3.69 -0.24 -7.83
C GLU A 110 -4.94 -1.09 -7.53
N SER A 111 -4.78 -2.17 -6.76
CA SER A 111 -5.91 -3.01 -6.35
C SER A 111 -6.91 -2.24 -5.51
N THR A 112 -6.44 -1.35 -4.63
CA THR A 112 -7.31 -0.48 -3.81
C THR A 112 -8.26 0.37 -4.66
N ILE A 113 -7.80 0.92 -5.78
CA ILE A 113 -8.64 1.72 -6.69
C ILE A 113 -9.65 0.83 -7.40
N ARG A 114 -9.20 -0.31 -7.95
CA ARG A 114 -10.09 -1.25 -8.64
C ARG A 114 -11.15 -1.83 -7.70
N THR A 115 -10.74 -2.21 -6.50
CA THR A 115 -11.65 -2.68 -5.44
C THR A 115 -12.70 -1.63 -5.10
N ALA A 116 -12.31 -0.38 -4.92
CA ALA A 116 -13.25 0.71 -4.65
C ALA A 116 -14.26 0.91 -5.78
N ALA A 117 -13.80 0.86 -7.03
CA ALA A 117 -14.70 0.98 -8.19
C ALA A 117 -15.71 -0.17 -8.23
N ARG A 118 -15.27 -1.43 -8.08
CA ARG A 118 -16.17 -2.61 -8.07
C ARG A 118 -17.14 -2.58 -6.88
N ILE A 119 -16.71 -2.16 -5.70
CA ILE A 119 -17.61 -1.99 -4.54
C ILE A 119 -18.72 -1.00 -4.89
N ARG A 120 -18.38 0.15 -5.49
CA ARG A 120 -19.38 1.13 -5.93
C ARG A 120 -20.34 0.53 -6.96
N ASP A 121 -19.82 -0.21 -7.93
CA ASP A 121 -20.64 -0.81 -8.98
C ASP A 121 -21.60 -1.87 -8.42
N VAL A 122 -21.16 -2.66 -7.45
CA VAL A 122 -21.98 -3.69 -6.78
C VAL A 122 -23.00 -3.08 -5.82
N MET A 123 -22.58 -2.13 -4.99
CA MET A 123 -23.46 -1.53 -3.96
C MET A 123 -24.31 -0.38 -4.51
N GLY A 124 -23.96 0.19 -5.69
CA GLY A 124 -24.65 1.34 -6.26
C GLY A 124 -24.71 2.51 -5.28
N MET A 125 -25.87 3.12 -5.15
CA MET A 125 -26.08 4.29 -4.28
C MET A 125 -25.79 4.02 -2.80
N TYR A 126 -25.91 2.79 -2.34
CA TYR A 126 -25.58 2.43 -0.94
C TYR A 126 -24.10 2.65 -0.59
N SER A 127 -23.21 2.67 -1.57
CA SER A 127 -21.78 2.96 -1.36
C SER A 127 -21.47 4.44 -1.15
N LEU A 128 -22.44 5.32 -1.38
CA LEU A 128 -22.30 6.77 -1.33
C LEU A 128 -23.07 7.40 -0.16
N VAL A 129 -23.74 6.60 0.66
CA VAL A 129 -24.55 7.10 1.79
C VAL A 129 -23.63 7.39 2.97
N ASP A 130 -23.82 8.59 3.56
CA ASP A 130 -23.06 9.05 4.73
C ASP A 130 -23.39 8.21 5.98
N GLY A 131 -22.46 8.11 6.90
CA GLY A 131 -22.56 7.32 8.12
C GLY A 131 -23.68 7.73 9.08
N ASP A 132 -24.11 8.98 9.00
CA ASP A 132 -25.18 9.52 9.85
C ASP A 132 -26.59 9.15 9.38
N GLU A 133 -26.73 8.58 8.18
CA GLU A 133 -28.04 8.22 7.63
C GLU A 133 -28.56 6.90 8.22
N PRO A 134 -29.86 6.81 8.57
CA PRO A 134 -30.47 5.60 9.09
C PRO A 134 -30.38 4.42 8.10
N GLY A 135 -29.92 3.27 8.56
CA GLY A 135 -29.84 2.05 7.75
C GLY A 135 -28.70 2.01 6.74
N VAL A 136 -27.73 2.93 6.84
CA VAL A 136 -26.53 2.93 6.02
C VAL A 136 -25.69 1.67 6.25
N PRO A 137 -25.25 0.96 5.19
CA PRO A 137 -24.42 -0.23 5.34
C PRO A 137 -23.08 0.08 6.02
N HIS A 138 -22.74 -0.69 7.05
CA HIS A 138 -21.47 -0.59 7.76
C HIS A 138 -21.08 0.83 8.22
N GLY A 139 -22.09 1.63 8.65
CA GLY A 139 -21.87 2.98 9.18
C GLY A 139 -21.20 3.94 8.19
N GLY A 140 -21.51 3.84 6.89
CA GLY A 140 -20.97 4.71 5.85
C GLY A 140 -19.50 4.48 5.51
N GLN A 141 -18.88 3.41 6.03
CA GLN A 141 -17.45 3.14 5.83
C GLN A 141 -17.07 3.07 4.33
N GLN A 142 -17.98 2.64 3.47
CA GLN A 142 -17.72 2.55 2.03
C GLN A 142 -17.64 3.93 1.36
N GLU A 143 -18.47 4.88 1.78
CA GLU A 143 -18.39 6.27 1.31
C GLU A 143 -17.03 6.89 1.70
N VAL A 144 -16.66 6.79 2.98
CA VAL A 144 -15.37 7.28 3.47
C VAL A 144 -14.20 6.64 2.72
N ASN A 145 -14.24 5.33 2.48
CA ASN A 145 -13.26 4.61 1.69
C ASN A 145 -13.18 5.13 0.26
N GLN A 146 -14.31 5.37 -0.41
CA GLN A 146 -14.35 5.90 -1.78
C GLN A 146 -13.67 7.28 -1.87
N ARG A 147 -14.01 8.17 -0.97
CA ARG A 147 -13.50 9.54 -0.93
C ARG A 147 -12.02 9.61 -0.60
N SER A 148 -11.56 8.81 0.36
CA SER A 148 -10.16 8.82 0.82
C SER A 148 -9.19 8.16 -0.16
N ARG A 149 -9.64 7.18 -0.96
CA ARG A 149 -8.75 6.37 -1.79
C ARG A 149 -8.09 7.14 -2.93
N ALA A 150 -8.74 8.16 -3.48
CA ALA A 150 -8.13 9.01 -4.51
C ALA A 150 -6.84 9.71 -4.02
N GLY A 151 -6.81 10.12 -2.74
CA GLY A 151 -5.65 10.76 -2.13
C GLY A 151 -4.52 9.80 -1.76
N GLN A 152 -4.82 8.53 -1.51
CA GLN A 152 -3.82 7.55 -1.04
C GLN A 152 -2.76 7.20 -2.09
N ASN A 153 -2.99 7.49 -3.37
CA ASN A 153 -2.01 7.24 -4.44
C ASN A 153 -0.77 8.14 -4.40
N HIS A 154 -0.80 9.18 -3.59
CA HIS A 154 0.30 10.14 -3.47
C HIS A 154 1.03 10.07 -2.12
N ALA A 155 0.38 9.55 -1.09
CA ALA A 155 0.99 9.39 0.22
C ALA A 155 2.17 8.41 0.16
N GLY A 156 3.32 8.77 0.72
CA GLY A 156 4.53 7.95 0.67
C GLY A 156 5.11 7.77 -0.74
N GLY A 157 5.02 8.80 -1.61
CA GLY A 157 5.47 8.78 -3.01
C GLY A 157 4.40 8.33 -4.00
N SER A 158 4.45 8.81 -5.24
CA SER A 158 3.44 8.47 -6.24
C SER A 158 3.57 7.02 -6.73
N THR A 159 2.43 6.42 -7.15
CA THR A 159 2.41 5.09 -7.76
C THR A 159 3.33 4.98 -8.98
N ASN A 160 3.46 6.06 -9.76
CA ASN A 160 4.35 6.09 -10.93
C ASN A 160 5.83 5.98 -10.53
N ILE A 161 6.25 6.66 -9.47
CA ILE A 161 7.60 6.52 -8.93
C ILE A 161 7.84 5.11 -8.39
N ALA A 162 6.87 4.54 -7.67
CA ALA A 162 6.97 3.17 -7.19
C ALA A 162 7.13 2.15 -8.34
N LYS A 163 6.40 2.33 -9.45
CA LYS A 163 6.56 1.53 -10.68
C LYS A 163 7.95 1.68 -11.30
N VAL A 164 8.48 2.90 -11.38
CA VAL A 164 9.84 3.14 -11.90
C VAL A 164 10.89 2.45 -11.04
N VAL A 165 10.77 2.54 -9.72
CA VAL A 165 11.69 1.87 -8.80
C VAL A 165 11.58 0.34 -8.95
N LEU A 166 10.35 -0.19 -9.01
CA LEU A 166 10.13 -1.63 -9.24
C LEU A 166 10.75 -2.08 -10.56
N ALA A 167 10.49 -1.37 -11.66
CA ALA A 167 11.02 -1.70 -12.99
C ALA A 167 12.57 -1.72 -13.03
N ARG A 168 13.22 -0.82 -12.30
CA ARG A 168 14.68 -0.81 -12.15
C ARG A 168 15.18 -2.04 -11.39
N ARG A 169 14.55 -2.36 -10.29
CA ARG A 169 14.94 -3.48 -9.40
C ARG A 169 14.76 -4.86 -10.02
N ILE A 170 13.76 -5.02 -10.88
CA ILE A 170 13.53 -6.27 -11.64
C ILE A 170 14.23 -6.28 -13.02
N GLY A 171 15.00 -5.24 -13.36
CA GLY A 171 15.86 -5.22 -14.53
C GLY A 171 15.18 -4.92 -15.87
N ILE A 172 13.92 -4.47 -15.90
CA ILE A 172 13.19 -4.11 -17.12
C ILE A 172 13.32 -2.63 -17.50
N SER A 173 13.88 -1.79 -16.63
CA SER A 173 14.15 -0.39 -16.93
C SER A 173 15.56 -0.21 -17.48
N ARG A 174 15.71 0.62 -18.53
CA ARG A 174 17.02 1.03 -19.07
C ARG A 174 17.79 1.96 -18.13
N THR A 175 17.11 2.63 -17.21
CA THR A 175 17.76 3.51 -16.21
C THR A 175 18.21 2.65 -15.03
N GLN A 176 19.53 2.49 -14.91
CA GLN A 176 20.11 1.80 -13.74
C GLN A 176 20.00 2.71 -12.51
N GLU A 177 19.79 2.10 -11.35
CA GLU A 177 19.90 2.81 -10.09
C GLU A 177 21.36 3.28 -9.94
N ARG A 178 21.56 4.58 -9.66
CA ARG A 178 22.91 5.08 -9.38
C ARG A 178 23.39 4.36 -8.12
N ALA A 179 24.49 3.63 -8.22
CA ALA A 179 25.14 3.07 -7.04
C ALA A 179 25.38 4.19 -6.03
N ALA A 180 25.03 3.94 -4.77
CA ALA A 180 25.34 4.87 -3.70
C ALA A 180 26.86 5.18 -3.76
N PRO A 181 27.28 6.43 -3.62
CA PRO A 181 28.68 6.75 -3.57
C PRO A 181 29.32 5.95 -2.42
N THR A 182 30.36 5.21 -2.76
CA THR A 182 31.14 4.46 -1.76
C THR A 182 31.63 5.47 -0.72
N PRO A 183 31.46 5.20 0.59
CA PRO A 183 32.00 6.10 1.61
C PRO A 183 33.49 6.29 1.32
N SER A 184 33.92 7.52 1.14
CA SER A 184 35.35 7.81 1.06
C SER A 184 35.95 7.36 2.40
N THR A 185 36.83 6.38 2.35
CA THR A 185 37.70 6.09 3.48
C THR A 185 38.40 7.41 3.82
N ALA A 186 38.01 8.03 4.95
CA ALA A 186 38.68 9.17 5.46
C ALA A 186 40.14 8.76 5.67
N THR A 187 41.01 9.25 4.82
CA THR A 187 42.45 9.21 5.06
C THR A 187 42.69 9.96 6.36
N SER A 188 43.03 9.19 7.39
CA SER A 188 43.56 9.72 8.61
C SER A 188 44.86 10.46 8.26
N HIS A 189 44.81 11.78 8.14
CA HIS A 189 46.00 12.57 8.25
C HIS A 189 46.34 12.62 9.74
N GLY A 190 47.25 11.69 10.12
CA GLY A 190 48.03 11.85 11.32
C GLY A 190 49.10 12.90 11.06
N ALA A 191 49.21 13.78 11.99
CA ALA A 191 50.43 14.37 12.58
C ALA A 191 50.01 15.37 13.67
#